data_ac1f238c6bac055877a5bcb088af54f4
#
_entry.id   ac1f238c6bac055877a5bcb088af54f4
#
_cell.length_a   1.000
_cell.length_b   1.000
_cell.length_c   1.000
_cell.angle_alpha   90.00
_cell.angle_beta   90.00
_cell.angle_gamma   90.00
#
_symmetry.space_group_name_H-M   'P 1'
#
loop_
_entity.id
_entity.type
_entity.pdbx_description
1 polymer ?
#
loop_
_entity_poly.entity_id
_entity_poly.type
_entity_poly.pdbx_seq_one_letter_code
_entity_poly.pdbx_strand_id
1 'polypeptide(L)'
;MITLNNIPLSFLYDVPKAVDHKNIILNLIQKIPPNKYNAISHTDVNLPEGFHREYTIYFLKNIYQQFKQKFLEHLGETHMDLHNIWFQWYNQNDYHPWHVHPWCHFTN
;
A
#
# COMPACT_ATOMS: atom_id res chain seq x y z
N MET A 1 -11.06 -7.82 -13.87
CA MET A 1 -9.59 -7.72 -13.94
C MET A 1 -9.18 -7.52 -15.39
N ILE A 2 -8.23 -6.62 -15.65
CA ILE A 2 -7.68 -6.38 -16.98
C ILE A 2 -6.44 -7.26 -17.15
N THR A 3 -6.33 -7.98 -18.28
CA THR A 3 -5.20 -8.88 -18.54
C THR A 3 -4.59 -8.60 -19.90
N LEU A 4 -3.31 -8.94 -20.04
CA LEU A 4 -2.58 -8.97 -21.30
C LEU A 4 -1.80 -10.29 -21.36
N ASN A 5 -2.07 -11.13 -22.39
CA ASN A 5 -1.45 -12.47 -22.53
C ASN A 5 -1.58 -13.31 -21.25
N ASN A 6 -2.78 -13.28 -20.62
CA ASN A 6 -3.08 -13.95 -19.35
C ASN A 6 -2.30 -13.39 -18.14
N ILE A 7 -1.59 -12.28 -18.29
CA ILE A 7 -0.93 -11.56 -17.19
C ILE A 7 -1.87 -10.47 -16.72
N PRO A 8 -2.21 -10.40 -15.42
CA PRO A 8 -3.07 -9.35 -14.91
C PRO A 8 -2.39 -8.00 -14.99
N LEU A 9 -3.06 -7.00 -15.59
CA LEU A 9 -2.64 -5.60 -15.61
C LEU A 9 -3.20 -4.83 -14.42
N SER A 10 -4.36 -5.23 -13.93
CA SER A 10 -4.94 -4.67 -12.72
C SER A 10 -5.78 -5.73 -12.00
N PHE A 11 -5.90 -5.56 -10.69
CA PHE A 11 -6.72 -6.39 -9.83
C PHE A 11 -7.42 -5.50 -8.81
N LEU A 12 -8.75 -5.59 -8.75
CA LEU A 12 -9.55 -4.85 -7.80
C LEU A 12 -10.01 -5.81 -6.68
N TYR A 13 -9.85 -5.36 -5.45
CA TYR A 13 -10.24 -6.11 -4.28
C TYR A 13 -11.05 -5.23 -3.34
N ASP A 14 -12.29 -5.65 -3.06
CA ASP A 14 -13.17 -4.95 -2.13
C ASP A 14 -12.84 -5.40 -0.70
N VAL A 15 -12.25 -4.48 0.06
CA VAL A 15 -11.86 -4.75 1.44
C VAL A 15 -13.11 -4.82 2.33
N PRO A 16 -13.40 -5.96 3.00
CA PRO A 16 -14.49 -6.02 3.96
C PRO A 16 -14.29 -5.02 5.09
N LYS A 17 -15.37 -4.34 5.51
CA LYS A 17 -15.34 -3.31 6.57
C LYS A 17 -14.32 -2.20 6.27
N ALA A 18 -14.22 -1.76 5.02
CA ALA A 18 -13.23 -0.81 4.56
C ALA A 18 -13.24 0.51 5.36
N VAL A 19 -14.41 1.03 5.72
CA VAL A 19 -14.53 2.28 6.48
C VAL A 19 -13.93 2.14 7.88
N ASP A 20 -14.18 1.01 8.55
CA ASP A 20 -13.63 0.76 9.89
C ASP A 20 -12.09 0.64 9.84
N HIS A 21 -11.56 -0.10 8.89
CA HIS A 21 -10.13 -0.22 8.69
C HIS A 21 -9.49 1.13 8.33
N LYS A 22 -10.12 1.89 7.46
CA LYS A 22 -9.66 3.23 7.08
C LYS A 22 -9.51 4.12 8.31
N ASN A 23 -10.52 4.17 9.16
CA ASN A 23 -10.49 5.02 10.34
C ASN A 23 -9.38 4.63 11.31
N ILE A 24 -9.18 3.35 11.52
CA ILE A 24 -8.09 2.85 12.37
C ILE A 24 -6.73 3.22 11.79
N ILE A 25 -6.51 2.97 10.51
CA ILE A 25 -5.25 3.26 9.82
C ILE A 25 -4.94 4.76 9.85
N LEU A 26 -5.93 5.61 9.57
CA LEU A 26 -5.74 7.07 9.60
C LEU A 26 -5.35 7.55 11.01
N ASN A 27 -5.96 7.02 12.05
CA ASN A 27 -5.59 7.36 13.42
C ASN A 27 -4.15 6.95 13.75
N LEU A 28 -3.72 5.79 13.27
CA LEU A 28 -2.34 5.33 13.48
C LEU A 28 -1.33 6.17 12.71
N ILE A 29 -1.64 6.53 11.47
CA ILE A 29 -0.77 7.38 10.63
C ILE A 29 -0.61 8.77 11.25
N GLN A 30 -1.66 9.34 11.82
CA GLN A 30 -1.61 10.67 12.44
C GLN A 30 -0.63 10.76 13.61
N LYS A 31 -0.28 9.65 14.22
CA LYS A 31 0.73 9.60 15.29
C LYS A 31 2.17 9.72 14.79
N ILE A 32 2.39 9.55 13.48
CA ILE A 32 3.73 9.63 12.89
C ILE A 32 4.08 11.11 12.71
N PRO A 33 5.28 11.53 13.15
CA PRO A 33 5.69 12.93 13.02
C PRO A 33 5.65 13.43 11.57
N PRO A 34 5.30 14.70 11.34
CA PRO A 34 5.32 15.27 10.01
C PRO A 34 6.70 15.12 9.35
N ASN A 35 6.70 14.61 8.13
CA ASN A 35 7.90 14.44 7.35
C ASN A 35 7.55 14.54 5.87
N LYS A 36 8.28 15.37 5.12
CA LYS A 36 8.11 15.49 3.67
C LYS A 36 9.34 14.95 2.96
N TYR A 37 9.09 14.25 1.86
CA TYR A 37 10.13 13.73 1.00
C TYR A 37 10.00 14.38 -0.39
N ASN A 38 11.06 15.07 -0.83
CA ASN A 38 11.11 15.78 -2.13
C ASN A 38 9.92 16.73 -2.36
N ALA A 39 9.50 17.45 -1.30
CA ALA A 39 8.40 18.41 -1.35
C ALA A 39 7.05 17.83 -1.80
N ILE A 40 6.87 16.51 -1.74
CA ILE A 40 5.68 15.83 -2.26
C ILE A 40 4.52 15.91 -1.27
N SER A 41 4.70 15.31 -0.10
CA SER A 41 3.61 15.09 0.86
C SER A 41 4.19 14.65 2.20
N HIS A 42 3.33 14.56 3.22
CA HIS A 42 3.71 13.86 4.43
C HIS A 42 3.80 12.37 4.12
N THR A 43 4.95 11.77 4.37
CA THR A 43 5.22 10.36 4.05
C THR A 43 6.24 9.77 5.01
N ASP A 44 6.21 8.44 5.15
CA ASP A 44 7.19 7.69 5.94
C ASP A 44 8.14 6.87 5.07
N VAL A 45 8.14 7.08 3.75
CA VAL A 45 8.89 6.25 2.80
C VAL A 45 10.40 6.18 3.11
N ASN A 46 10.97 7.22 3.70
CA ASN A 46 12.39 7.31 4.02
C ASN A 46 12.69 7.19 5.52
N LEU A 47 11.71 6.85 6.33
CA LEU A 47 11.91 6.59 7.75
C LEU A 47 12.36 5.14 7.99
N PRO A 48 13.17 4.88 9.04
CA PRO A 48 13.84 3.59 9.19
C PRO A 48 12.98 2.43 9.67
N GLU A 49 11.81 2.67 10.27
CA GLU A 49 11.03 1.61 10.91
C GLU A 49 10.38 0.63 9.93
N GLY A 50 10.15 1.04 8.69
CA GLY A 50 9.61 0.17 7.65
C GLY A 50 8.31 -0.53 8.03
N PHE A 51 8.27 -1.85 7.98
CA PHE A 51 7.10 -2.65 8.29
C PHE A 51 6.76 -2.76 9.78
N HIS A 52 7.55 -2.17 10.66
CA HIS A 52 7.35 -2.27 12.11
C HIS A 52 6.49 -1.16 12.70
N ARG A 53 5.94 -0.27 11.89
CA ARG A 53 5.00 0.75 12.35
C ARG A 53 3.65 0.15 12.68
N GLU A 54 2.94 0.76 13.61
CA GLU A 54 1.63 0.27 14.03
C GLU A 54 0.65 0.13 12.87
N TYR A 55 0.59 1.11 11.95
CA TYR A 55 -0.33 1.04 10.82
C TYR A 55 0.06 -0.06 9.82
N THR A 56 1.36 -0.29 9.61
CA THR A 56 1.81 -1.36 8.71
C THR A 56 1.50 -2.73 9.29
N ILE A 57 1.73 -2.92 10.57
CA ILE A 57 1.39 -4.15 11.27
C ILE A 57 -0.11 -4.41 11.20
N TYR A 58 -0.91 -3.39 11.44
CA TYR A 58 -2.36 -3.48 11.32
C TYR A 58 -2.80 -3.86 9.90
N PHE A 59 -2.28 -3.16 8.90
CA PHE A 59 -2.59 -3.42 7.49
C PHE A 59 -2.23 -4.85 7.08
N LEU A 60 -1.02 -5.28 7.41
CA LEU A 60 -0.55 -6.63 7.06
C LEU A 60 -1.43 -7.71 7.69
N LYS A 61 -1.84 -7.52 8.93
CA LYS A 61 -2.64 -8.51 9.66
C LYS A 61 -4.10 -8.54 9.22
N ASN A 62 -4.71 -7.37 8.98
CA ASN A 62 -6.17 -7.26 8.84
C ASN A 62 -6.64 -7.11 7.39
N ILE A 63 -5.77 -6.70 6.47
CA ILE A 63 -6.14 -6.42 5.08
C ILE A 63 -5.30 -7.24 4.11
N TYR A 64 -3.99 -7.16 4.22
CA TYR A 64 -3.06 -7.72 3.24
C TYR A 64 -3.19 -9.23 3.08
N GLN A 65 -3.38 -9.98 4.15
CA GLN A 65 -3.42 -11.45 4.06
C GLN A 65 -4.59 -11.95 3.20
N GLN A 66 -5.76 -11.36 3.36
CA GLN A 66 -6.94 -11.71 2.56
C GLN A 66 -6.76 -11.29 1.10
N PHE A 67 -6.24 -10.10 0.87
CA PHE A 67 -5.89 -9.64 -0.47
C PHE A 67 -4.89 -10.60 -1.13
N LYS A 68 -3.81 -10.93 -0.46
CA LYS A 68 -2.76 -11.82 -0.96
C LYS A 68 -3.34 -13.16 -1.39
N GLN A 69 -4.16 -13.77 -0.57
CA GLN A 69 -4.80 -15.05 -0.88
C GLN A 69 -5.62 -14.95 -2.17
N LYS A 70 -6.49 -13.96 -2.27
CA LYS A 70 -7.33 -13.74 -3.45
C LYS A 70 -6.52 -13.48 -4.71
N PHE A 71 -5.50 -12.66 -4.58
CA PHE A 71 -4.65 -12.30 -5.71
C PHE A 71 -3.85 -13.49 -6.23
N LEU A 72 -3.28 -14.29 -5.34
CA LEU A 72 -2.54 -15.49 -5.72
C LEU A 72 -3.45 -16.54 -6.37
N GLU A 73 -4.67 -16.70 -5.90
CA GLU A 73 -5.66 -17.57 -6.55
C GLU A 73 -5.91 -17.13 -8.00
N HIS A 74 -6.05 -15.84 -8.26
CA HIS A 74 -6.23 -15.32 -9.63
C HIS A 74 -5.02 -15.54 -10.51
N LEU A 75 -3.81 -15.41 -9.97
CA LEU A 75 -2.58 -15.63 -10.71
C LEU A 75 -2.27 -17.11 -10.94
N GLY A 76 -2.88 -18.02 -10.17
CA GLY A 76 -2.49 -19.42 -10.14
C GLY A 76 -1.10 -19.62 -9.52
N GLU A 77 -0.68 -18.72 -8.64
CA GLU A 77 0.62 -18.74 -7.97
C GLU A 77 0.47 -19.04 -6.49
N THR A 78 1.56 -19.46 -5.86
CA THR A 78 1.58 -19.83 -4.44
C THR A 78 2.40 -18.89 -3.57
N HIS A 79 3.11 -17.94 -4.19
CA HIS A 79 4.04 -17.08 -3.48
C HIS A 79 4.00 -15.65 -3.99
N MET A 80 4.06 -14.69 -3.06
CA MET A 80 4.21 -13.27 -3.33
C MET A 80 4.91 -12.61 -2.17
N ASP A 81 5.97 -11.85 -2.47
CA ASP A 81 6.68 -11.04 -1.50
C ASP A 81 6.19 -9.60 -1.53
N LEU A 82 5.95 -9.03 -0.37
CA LEU A 82 5.72 -7.61 -0.23
C LEU A 82 7.08 -6.90 -0.17
N HIS A 83 7.38 -6.10 -1.19
CA HIS A 83 8.67 -5.42 -1.31
C HIS A 83 8.78 -4.24 -0.37
N ASN A 84 7.76 -3.38 -0.33
CA ASN A 84 7.74 -2.20 0.53
C ASN A 84 6.31 -1.74 0.81
N ILE A 85 6.15 -0.95 1.86
CA ILE A 85 4.89 -0.36 2.26
C ILE A 85 5.15 1.00 2.91
N TRP A 86 4.43 2.01 2.46
CA TRP A 86 4.49 3.37 3.02
C TRP A 86 3.18 4.07 2.77
N PHE A 87 2.98 5.23 3.41
CA PHE A 87 1.85 6.09 3.13
C PHE A 87 2.29 7.40 2.52
N GLN A 88 1.36 8.07 1.84
CA GLN A 88 1.50 9.46 1.42
C GLN A 88 0.23 10.22 1.75
N TRP A 89 0.37 11.33 2.44
CA TRP A 89 -0.73 12.20 2.83
C TRP A 89 -0.58 13.53 2.13
N TYR A 90 -1.50 13.81 1.22
CA TYR A 90 -1.51 15.04 0.45
C TYR A 90 -2.39 16.08 1.09
N ASN A 91 -1.87 17.27 1.31
CA ASN A 91 -2.63 18.46 1.61
C ASN A 91 -2.91 19.22 0.32
N GLN A 92 -3.73 20.29 0.40
CA GLN A 92 -3.96 21.15 -0.75
C GLN A 92 -2.62 21.66 -1.32
N ASN A 93 -2.47 21.58 -2.65
CA ASN A 93 -1.26 21.96 -3.42
C ASN A 93 -0.05 21.01 -3.26
N ASP A 94 -0.16 19.96 -2.49
CA ASP A 94 0.85 18.90 -2.52
C ASP A 94 0.75 18.11 -3.83
N TYR A 95 1.87 17.61 -4.31
CA TYR A 95 1.89 16.83 -5.55
C TYR A 95 2.95 15.74 -5.49
N HIS A 96 2.81 14.77 -6.39
CA HIS A 96 3.82 13.74 -6.62
C HIS A 96 4.17 13.74 -8.11
N PRO A 97 5.44 13.93 -8.49
CA PRO A 97 5.82 13.90 -9.90
C PRO A 97 5.62 12.50 -10.49
N TRP A 98 5.44 12.44 -11.79
CA TRP A 98 5.40 11.18 -12.51
C TRP A 98 6.66 10.35 -12.24
N HIS A 99 6.49 9.08 -11.95
CA HIS A 99 7.58 8.17 -11.60
C HIS A 99 7.21 6.74 -11.92
N VAL A 100 8.19 5.83 -11.81
CA VAL A 100 8.02 4.40 -12.00
C VAL A 100 8.48 3.64 -10.76
N HIS A 101 7.98 2.40 -10.62
CA HIS A 101 8.40 1.47 -9.57
C HIS A 101 9.13 0.28 -10.21
N PRO A 102 10.44 0.40 -10.49
CA PRO A 102 11.15 -0.57 -11.31
C PRO A 102 11.43 -1.91 -10.62
N TRP A 103 11.33 -1.97 -9.31
CA TRP A 103 11.74 -3.12 -8.51
C TRP A 103 10.57 -4.00 -8.04
N CYS A 104 9.39 -3.83 -8.62
CA CYS A 104 8.23 -4.64 -8.25
C CYS A 104 7.42 -5.03 -9.49
N HIS A 105 6.71 -6.16 -9.39
CA HIS A 105 5.81 -6.61 -10.45
C HIS A 105 4.47 -5.87 -10.40
N PHE A 106 4.01 -5.51 -9.21
CA PHE A 106 2.73 -4.83 -9.00
C PHE A 106 2.88 -3.71 -7.99
N THR A 107 2.11 -2.62 -8.18
CA THR A 107 1.96 -1.53 -7.23
C THR A 107 0.49 -1.36 -6.88
N ASN A 108 0.25 -0.73 -5.73
CA ASN A 108 -1.08 -0.35 -5.27
C ASN A 108 -1.18 1.17 -5.25
#